data_d2b7d500ea2197a2bce4e9277869b428
#
_entry.id   d2b7d500ea2197a2bce4e9277869b428
#
_cell.length_a   1.000
_cell.length_b   1.000
_cell.length_c   1.000
_cell.angle_alpha   90.00
_cell.angle_beta   90.00
_cell.angle_gamma   90.00
#
_symmetry.space_group_name_H-M   'P 1'
#
loop_
_entity.id
_entity.type
_entity.pdbx_description
1 polymer ?
#
loop_
_entity_poly.entity_id
_entity_poly.type
_entity_poly.pdbx_seq_one_letter_code
_entity_poly.pdbx_strand_id
1 'polypeptide(L)'
;MSLRRQRITGYTTGAVFWPVTGNHKAVDYLIDEYWCPHEGETLLGGFANMGSSPEMLKIIEKNQHLLPNGGKLGRVALMDHPQIDHFLISCACDIIREYSPEFMLVHNGNIDDARHKYGVFNEEVLHGLDLVDLWIGQLMRALEDSGHLHDTDVIIVSDHGQMDLSRVIKPNVFFADAGLIQVDENGNLRDWTAFCCSNAMSAMVYLKDPANVQDYAKTYAVLQKMAAEGIYGFTTVYTKDETKAMGLDGDFSFVLETDGYTSFSTDWNRPAVRPFDRNDFRYGHATHGYLPEKGPQPTFMAVGPSFRENVWLDSAAMIDEAPTFAALLGVPLPAADGKVLQKLLR
;
A
#
# COMPACT_ATOMS: atom_id res chain seq x y z
N MET A 1 -31.01 -0.58 -22.08
CA MET A 1 -30.41 -1.85 -22.51
C MET A 1 -28.94 -1.79 -22.19
N SER A 2 -28.51 -2.33 -21.02
CA SER A 2 -27.13 -2.26 -20.56
C SER A 2 -26.30 -3.25 -21.37
N LEU A 3 -25.29 -2.73 -22.03
CA LEU A 3 -24.23 -3.53 -22.65
C LEU A 3 -23.53 -4.32 -21.55
N ARG A 4 -23.91 -5.57 -21.30
CA ARG A 4 -23.12 -6.50 -20.51
C ARG A 4 -21.77 -6.61 -21.20
N ARG A 5 -20.73 -6.06 -20.56
CA ARG A 5 -19.33 -6.21 -21.00
C ARG A 5 -19.04 -7.71 -21.09
N GLN A 6 -18.48 -8.18 -22.20
CA GLN A 6 -17.98 -9.54 -22.32
C GLN A 6 -16.83 -9.68 -21.28
N ARG A 7 -17.12 -10.40 -20.21
CA ARG A 7 -16.12 -10.77 -19.20
C ARG A 7 -15.35 -11.98 -19.70
N ILE A 8 -14.04 -11.98 -19.53
CA ILE A 8 -13.19 -13.10 -19.92
C ILE A 8 -13.55 -14.36 -19.10
N THR A 9 -14.01 -14.19 -17.84
CA THR A 9 -14.32 -15.28 -16.90
C THR A 9 -15.80 -15.42 -16.57
N GLY A 10 -16.62 -14.41 -16.84
CA GLY A 10 -18.03 -14.36 -16.41
C GLY A 10 -18.26 -13.96 -14.95
N TYR A 11 -17.25 -13.92 -14.08
CA TYR A 11 -17.38 -13.58 -12.66
C TYR A 11 -17.80 -12.13 -12.42
N THR A 12 -18.58 -11.91 -11.34
CA THR A 12 -18.85 -10.60 -10.77
C THR A 12 -17.76 -10.23 -9.76
N THR A 13 -17.31 -8.98 -9.82
CA THR A 13 -16.18 -8.54 -9.02
C THR A 13 -16.50 -7.31 -8.20
N GLY A 14 -16.04 -7.29 -6.94
CA GLY A 14 -16.12 -6.15 -6.04
C GLY A 14 -14.75 -5.68 -5.57
N ALA A 15 -14.62 -4.38 -5.35
CA ALA A 15 -13.45 -3.79 -4.70
C ALA A 15 -13.88 -2.63 -3.82
N VAL A 16 -13.51 -2.68 -2.54
CA VAL A 16 -13.76 -1.62 -1.56
C VAL A 16 -12.43 -1.17 -0.99
N PHE A 17 -12.05 0.05 -1.28
CA PHE A 17 -10.78 0.67 -0.89
C PHE A 17 -9.53 -0.11 -1.30
N TRP A 18 -9.62 -1.00 -2.28
CA TRP A 18 -8.45 -1.70 -2.78
C TRP A 18 -7.63 -0.77 -3.68
N PRO A 19 -6.30 -0.60 -3.41
CA PRO A 19 -5.46 0.33 -4.15
C PRO A 19 -5.48 0.11 -5.67
N VAL A 20 -5.33 1.20 -6.41
CA VAL A 20 -5.22 1.25 -7.89
C VAL A 20 -6.39 0.67 -8.67
N THR A 21 -7.59 0.60 -8.07
CA THR A 21 -8.81 0.09 -8.73
C THR A 21 -9.69 1.16 -9.38
N GLY A 22 -9.36 2.44 -9.17
CA GLY A 22 -10.13 3.57 -9.71
C GLY A 22 -10.37 3.46 -11.21
N ASN A 23 -11.64 3.61 -11.61
CA ASN A 23 -12.09 3.48 -13.00
C ASN A 23 -11.73 2.15 -13.70
N HIS A 24 -11.35 1.11 -12.94
CA HIS A 24 -10.97 -0.16 -13.52
C HIS A 24 -12.18 -0.91 -14.08
N LYS A 25 -12.14 -1.21 -15.38
CA LYS A 25 -13.30 -1.75 -16.13
C LYS A 25 -13.70 -3.17 -15.73
N ALA A 26 -12.85 -3.92 -15.08
CA ALA A 26 -13.13 -5.29 -14.63
C ALA A 26 -13.81 -5.33 -13.25
N VAL A 27 -13.92 -4.21 -12.55
CA VAL A 27 -14.60 -4.14 -11.25
C VAL A 27 -16.04 -3.69 -11.45
N ASP A 28 -17.01 -4.51 -11.01
CA ASP A 28 -18.43 -4.26 -11.14
C ASP A 28 -18.98 -3.41 -10.00
N TYR A 29 -18.54 -3.72 -8.78
CA TYR A 29 -18.97 -3.08 -7.53
C TYR A 29 -17.77 -2.36 -6.91
N LEU A 30 -17.48 -1.15 -7.41
CA LEU A 30 -16.30 -0.38 -7.05
C LEU A 30 -16.63 0.74 -6.05
N ILE A 31 -15.98 0.71 -4.90
CA ILE A 31 -15.81 1.85 -3.99
C ILE A 31 -14.30 2.06 -3.85
N ASP A 32 -13.75 2.98 -4.64
CA ASP A 32 -12.31 3.18 -4.79
C ASP A 32 -11.65 3.73 -3.52
N GLU A 33 -10.36 3.48 -3.38
CA GLU A 33 -9.52 4.16 -2.40
C GLU A 33 -9.29 5.61 -2.84
N TYR A 34 -10.03 6.54 -2.24
CA TYR A 34 -10.03 7.94 -2.66
C TYR A 34 -9.43 8.87 -1.60
N TRP A 35 -8.17 9.23 -1.79
CA TRP A 35 -7.37 9.97 -0.81
C TRP A 35 -7.38 11.49 -0.97
N CYS A 36 -7.73 12.02 -2.12
CA CYS A 36 -7.55 13.42 -2.48
C CYS A 36 -8.76 14.02 -3.19
N PRO A 37 -9.87 14.30 -2.47
CA PRO A 37 -11.00 14.99 -3.06
C PRO A 37 -10.57 16.36 -3.58
N HIS A 38 -11.02 16.73 -4.77
CA HIS A 38 -10.81 18.04 -5.33
C HIS A 38 -11.60 19.11 -4.54
N GLU A 39 -11.09 20.33 -4.53
CA GLU A 39 -11.79 21.44 -3.86
C GLU A 39 -13.21 21.61 -4.44
N GLY A 40 -14.23 21.63 -3.55
CA GLY A 40 -15.63 21.75 -3.95
C GLY A 40 -16.30 20.44 -4.42
N GLU A 41 -15.60 19.31 -4.44
CA GLU A 41 -16.15 18.02 -4.78
C GLU A 41 -17.01 17.47 -3.63
N THR A 42 -18.14 16.86 -3.99
CA THR A 42 -18.96 16.14 -3.00
C THR A 42 -18.47 14.72 -2.81
N LEU A 43 -18.80 14.07 -1.68
CA LEU A 43 -18.46 12.67 -1.44
C LEU A 43 -18.91 11.77 -2.60
N LEU A 44 -20.18 11.85 -2.97
CA LEU A 44 -20.73 11.03 -4.05
C LEU A 44 -20.13 11.39 -5.42
N GLY A 45 -19.84 12.68 -5.64
CA GLY A 45 -19.17 13.15 -6.87
C GLY A 45 -17.77 12.57 -7.01
N GLY A 46 -16.99 12.55 -5.93
CA GLY A 46 -15.65 11.96 -5.91
C GLY A 46 -15.66 10.49 -6.24
N PHE A 47 -16.48 9.69 -5.56
CA PHE A 47 -16.60 8.27 -5.85
C PHE A 47 -17.17 7.99 -7.26
N ALA A 48 -18.10 8.80 -7.75
CA ALA A 48 -18.59 8.71 -9.12
C ALA A 48 -17.46 8.96 -10.16
N ASN A 49 -16.62 9.96 -9.93
CA ASN A 49 -15.46 10.26 -10.78
C ASN A 49 -14.43 9.12 -10.79
N MET A 50 -14.32 8.38 -9.68
CA MET A 50 -13.45 7.22 -9.54
C MET A 50 -14.08 5.92 -10.06
N GLY A 51 -15.29 5.97 -10.58
CA GLY A 51 -15.92 4.86 -11.28
C GLY A 51 -16.99 4.10 -10.50
N SER A 52 -17.41 4.58 -9.31
CA SER A 52 -18.55 3.98 -8.59
C SER A 52 -19.84 4.11 -9.39
N SER A 53 -20.56 3.00 -9.54
CA SER A 53 -21.86 2.97 -10.22
C SER A 53 -22.95 3.65 -9.39
N PRO A 54 -24.11 4.00 -9.98
CA PRO A 54 -25.24 4.53 -9.24
C PRO A 54 -25.71 3.64 -8.08
N GLU A 55 -25.57 2.33 -8.20
CA GLU A 55 -25.87 1.36 -7.15
C GLU A 55 -24.88 1.49 -5.99
N MET A 56 -23.58 1.60 -6.31
CA MET A 56 -22.53 1.81 -5.28
C MET A 56 -22.67 3.17 -4.60
N LEU A 57 -23.04 4.21 -5.32
CA LEU A 57 -23.31 5.52 -4.74
C LEU A 57 -24.45 5.48 -3.71
N LYS A 58 -25.47 4.65 -3.88
CA LYS A 58 -26.54 4.45 -2.87
C LYS A 58 -26.00 3.75 -1.62
N ILE A 59 -25.11 2.77 -1.77
CA ILE A 59 -24.44 2.13 -0.62
C ILE A 59 -23.58 3.14 0.14
N ILE A 60 -22.82 3.96 -0.58
CA ILE A 60 -22.02 5.04 0.01
C ILE A 60 -22.91 6.02 0.78
N GLU A 61 -23.98 6.50 0.15
CA GLU A 61 -24.94 7.43 0.77
C GLU A 61 -25.58 6.85 2.03
N LYS A 62 -25.99 5.57 2.01
CA LYS A 62 -26.53 4.85 3.16
C LYS A 62 -25.57 4.84 4.35
N ASN A 63 -24.29 4.61 4.09
CA ASN A 63 -23.26 4.44 5.12
C ASN A 63 -22.48 5.73 5.46
N GLN A 64 -22.66 6.83 4.73
CA GLN A 64 -21.89 8.07 4.91
C GLN A 64 -21.96 8.66 6.33
N HIS A 65 -22.98 8.31 7.11
CA HIS A 65 -23.15 8.75 8.49
C HIS A 65 -22.06 8.23 9.44
N LEU A 66 -21.34 7.16 9.04
CA LEU A 66 -20.20 6.59 9.75
C LEU A 66 -18.92 7.40 9.55
N LEU A 67 -18.87 8.23 8.51
CA LEU A 67 -17.75 9.12 8.27
C LEU A 67 -17.75 10.32 9.23
N PRO A 68 -16.59 10.87 9.58
CA PRO A 68 -16.52 12.12 10.34
C PRO A 68 -17.38 13.20 9.71
N ASN A 69 -18.09 13.96 10.53
CA ASN A 69 -19.01 15.04 10.08
C ASN A 69 -20.08 14.58 9.06
N GLY A 70 -20.48 13.30 9.07
CA GLY A 70 -21.48 12.75 8.16
C GLY A 70 -21.08 12.81 6.68
N GLY A 71 -19.79 12.65 6.40
CA GLY A 71 -19.24 12.68 5.04
C GLY A 71 -19.16 14.09 4.42
N LYS A 72 -19.28 15.15 5.23
CA LYS A 72 -18.93 16.51 4.76
C LYS A 72 -17.42 16.62 4.64
N LEU A 73 -16.97 16.57 3.41
CA LEU A 73 -15.58 16.40 3.07
C LEU A 73 -14.69 17.60 3.44
N GLY A 74 -13.64 17.29 4.21
CA GLY A 74 -12.32 17.82 3.99
C GLY A 74 -11.38 16.66 3.65
N ARG A 75 -10.22 16.95 3.08
CA ARG A 75 -9.17 15.97 2.71
C ARG A 75 -8.79 15.00 3.85
N VAL A 76 -9.05 15.40 5.09
CA VAL A 76 -8.71 14.67 6.32
C VAL A 76 -9.74 13.58 6.65
N ALA A 77 -11.00 13.76 6.27
CA ALA A 77 -12.10 12.87 6.68
C ALA A 77 -12.00 11.43 6.11
N LEU A 78 -11.33 11.26 4.97
CA LEU A 78 -11.12 9.94 4.35
C LEU A 78 -9.82 9.25 4.82
N MET A 79 -9.09 9.86 5.75
CA MET A 79 -7.88 9.31 6.38
C MET A 79 -8.03 9.19 7.91
N ASP A 80 -9.24 9.43 8.43
CA ASP A 80 -9.50 9.34 9.87
C ASP A 80 -9.84 7.90 10.26
N HIS A 81 -8.81 7.13 10.57
CA HIS A 81 -8.95 5.80 11.15
C HIS A 81 -9.30 5.89 12.65
N PRO A 82 -10.18 5.02 13.17
CA PRO A 82 -10.84 3.89 12.51
C PRO A 82 -12.19 4.23 11.81
N GLN A 83 -12.60 5.50 11.73
CA GLN A 83 -13.91 5.86 11.21
C GLN A 83 -14.11 5.50 9.75
N ILE A 84 -13.07 5.74 8.93
CA ILE A 84 -13.11 5.35 7.52
C ILE A 84 -13.22 3.83 7.35
N ASP A 85 -12.58 3.04 8.23
CA ASP A 85 -12.65 1.58 8.19
C ASP A 85 -14.05 1.09 8.55
N HIS A 86 -14.71 1.66 9.55
CA HIS A 86 -16.11 1.37 9.85
C HIS A 86 -17.01 1.61 8.64
N PHE A 87 -16.80 2.71 7.93
CA PHE A 87 -17.57 3.04 6.73
C PHE A 87 -17.32 2.04 5.61
N LEU A 88 -16.07 1.77 5.26
CA LEU A 88 -15.74 0.88 4.15
C LEU A 88 -16.18 -0.58 4.42
N ILE A 89 -16.03 -1.07 5.65
CA ILE A 89 -16.50 -2.41 6.02
C ILE A 89 -18.04 -2.50 5.96
N SER A 90 -18.75 -1.47 6.41
CA SER A 90 -20.21 -1.42 6.27
C SER A 90 -20.65 -1.45 4.80
N CYS A 91 -19.97 -0.69 3.94
CA CYS A 91 -20.20 -0.74 2.49
C CYS A 91 -19.91 -2.14 1.92
N ALA A 92 -18.81 -2.77 2.33
CA ALA A 92 -18.47 -4.12 1.91
C ALA A 92 -19.54 -5.15 2.34
N CYS A 93 -20.00 -5.07 3.56
CA CYS A 93 -21.11 -5.91 4.07
C CYS A 93 -22.39 -5.74 3.26
N ASP A 94 -22.74 -4.51 2.91
CA ASP A 94 -23.93 -4.24 2.08
C ASP A 94 -23.77 -4.80 0.66
N ILE A 95 -22.57 -4.66 0.05
CA ILE A 95 -22.27 -5.25 -1.26
C ILE A 95 -22.41 -6.77 -1.21
N ILE A 96 -21.88 -7.43 -0.19
CA ILE A 96 -22.01 -8.88 0.00
C ILE A 96 -23.47 -9.28 0.07
N ARG A 97 -24.29 -8.62 0.90
CA ARG A 97 -25.70 -8.96 1.09
C ARG A 97 -26.56 -8.71 -0.14
N GLU A 98 -26.31 -7.62 -0.86
CA GLU A 98 -27.19 -7.18 -1.95
C GLU A 98 -26.78 -7.76 -3.32
N TYR A 99 -25.49 -8.05 -3.53
CA TYR A 99 -24.95 -8.42 -4.86
C TYR A 99 -24.19 -9.73 -4.87
N SER A 100 -23.69 -10.23 -3.74
CA SER A 100 -22.92 -11.48 -3.62
C SER A 100 -21.86 -11.63 -4.72
N PRO A 101 -20.87 -10.71 -4.83
CA PRO A 101 -19.84 -10.81 -5.85
C PRO A 101 -19.04 -12.10 -5.69
N GLU A 102 -18.68 -12.74 -6.83
CA GLU A 102 -17.94 -14.00 -6.85
C GLU A 102 -16.46 -13.81 -6.51
N PHE A 103 -15.94 -12.59 -6.65
CA PHE A 103 -14.62 -12.20 -6.19
C PHE A 103 -14.67 -10.80 -5.59
N MET A 104 -14.17 -10.63 -4.36
CA MET A 104 -14.21 -9.35 -3.68
C MET A 104 -12.90 -9.05 -2.98
N LEU A 105 -12.44 -7.82 -3.14
CA LEU A 105 -11.26 -7.25 -2.50
C LEU A 105 -11.72 -6.17 -1.51
N VAL A 106 -11.23 -6.23 -0.27
CA VAL A 106 -11.52 -5.23 0.77
C VAL A 106 -10.21 -4.86 1.44
N HIS A 107 -9.91 -3.55 1.52
CA HIS A 107 -8.70 -3.05 2.16
C HIS A 107 -9.06 -2.10 3.30
N ASN A 108 -8.41 -2.25 4.44
CA ASN A 108 -8.49 -1.30 5.55
C ASN A 108 -7.08 -0.87 5.98
N GLY A 109 -6.94 0.37 6.47
CA GLY A 109 -5.67 0.96 6.84
C GLY A 109 -5.46 1.18 8.33
N ASN A 110 -6.40 0.78 9.19
CA ASN A 110 -6.40 1.13 10.61
C ASN A 110 -5.12 0.74 11.36
N ILE A 111 -4.60 -0.48 11.16
CA ILE A 111 -3.39 -0.94 11.85
C ILE A 111 -2.16 -0.20 11.32
N ASP A 112 -2.10 0.03 10.01
CA ASP A 112 -1.01 0.78 9.38
C ASP A 112 -0.94 2.21 9.92
N ASP A 113 -2.06 2.92 9.94
CA ASP A 113 -2.18 4.28 10.50
C ASP A 113 -1.80 4.32 11.98
N ALA A 114 -2.30 3.39 12.79
CA ALA A 114 -1.98 3.33 14.22
C ALA A 114 -0.48 3.11 14.47
N ARG A 115 0.16 2.25 13.67
CA ARG A 115 1.61 2.03 13.76
C ARG A 115 2.41 3.24 13.30
N HIS A 116 2.03 3.89 12.23
CA HIS A 116 2.64 5.14 11.80
C HIS A 116 2.61 6.21 12.90
N LYS A 117 1.52 6.33 13.64
CA LYS A 117 1.32 7.35 14.67
C LYS A 117 1.97 6.99 16.01
N TYR A 118 1.91 5.73 16.40
CA TYR A 118 2.21 5.31 17.79
C TYR A 118 3.37 4.31 17.90
N GLY A 119 3.88 3.78 16.80
CA GLY A 119 4.90 2.72 16.77
C GLY A 119 4.30 1.32 16.65
N VAL A 120 5.17 0.31 16.51
CA VAL A 120 4.73 -1.05 16.15
C VAL A 120 3.99 -1.75 17.27
N PHE A 121 4.43 -1.59 18.53
CA PHE A 121 3.88 -2.28 19.70
C PHE A 121 3.41 -1.30 20.75
N ASN A 122 2.10 -1.08 20.83
CA ASN A 122 1.47 -0.20 21.84
C ASN A 122 -0.03 -0.54 21.99
N GLU A 123 -0.71 0.09 22.95
CA GLU A 123 -2.12 -0.15 23.23
C GLU A 123 -3.05 0.25 22.08
N GLU A 124 -2.72 1.28 21.32
CA GLU A 124 -3.52 1.73 20.17
C GLU A 124 -3.52 0.70 19.03
N VAL A 125 -2.38 0.05 18.79
CA VAL A 125 -2.29 -1.04 17.81
C VAL A 125 -3.04 -2.28 18.29
N LEU A 126 -2.98 -2.62 19.59
CA LEU A 126 -3.78 -3.72 20.15
C LEU A 126 -5.27 -3.45 20.00
N HIS A 127 -5.74 -2.24 20.31
CA HIS A 127 -7.12 -1.83 20.05
C HIS A 127 -7.47 -1.90 18.55
N GLY A 128 -6.55 -1.51 17.69
CA GLY A 128 -6.70 -1.65 16.23
C GLY A 128 -6.91 -3.10 15.79
N LEU A 129 -6.21 -4.06 16.41
CA LEU A 129 -6.40 -5.50 16.14
C LEU A 129 -7.78 -5.98 16.60
N ASP A 130 -8.27 -5.54 17.75
CA ASP A 130 -9.63 -5.85 18.22
C ASP A 130 -10.69 -5.34 17.24
N LEU A 131 -10.48 -4.16 16.66
CA LEU A 131 -11.37 -3.61 15.63
C LEU A 131 -11.34 -4.43 14.34
N VAL A 132 -10.15 -4.86 13.89
CA VAL A 132 -10.02 -5.70 12.69
C VAL A 132 -10.74 -7.05 12.90
N ASP A 133 -10.60 -7.68 14.06
CA ASP A 133 -11.34 -8.91 14.40
C ASP A 133 -12.85 -8.67 14.35
N LEU A 134 -13.32 -7.58 14.94
CA LEU A 134 -14.73 -7.18 14.86
C LEU A 134 -15.22 -7.03 13.41
N TRP A 135 -14.45 -6.39 12.56
CA TRP A 135 -14.80 -6.16 11.15
C TRP A 135 -14.79 -7.45 10.33
N ILE A 136 -13.84 -8.33 10.55
CA ILE A 136 -13.85 -9.67 9.96
C ILE A 136 -15.14 -10.40 10.39
N GLY A 137 -15.49 -10.34 11.67
CA GLY A 137 -16.76 -10.89 12.16
C GLY A 137 -18.01 -10.27 11.52
N GLN A 138 -17.98 -9.01 11.12
CA GLN A 138 -19.07 -8.37 10.37
C GLN A 138 -19.16 -8.89 8.93
N LEU A 139 -18.00 -9.05 8.24
CA LEU A 139 -17.95 -9.62 6.90
C LEU A 139 -18.44 -11.08 6.90
N MET A 140 -18.01 -11.90 7.88
CA MET A 140 -18.46 -13.29 8.02
C MET A 140 -19.99 -13.34 8.24
N ARG A 141 -20.58 -12.46 9.05
CA ARG A 141 -22.04 -12.35 9.21
C ARG A 141 -22.73 -11.92 7.92
N ALA A 142 -22.14 -11.02 7.15
CA ALA A 142 -22.70 -10.64 5.84
C ALA A 142 -22.73 -11.82 4.85
N LEU A 143 -21.71 -12.68 4.87
CA LEU A 143 -21.69 -13.93 4.11
C LEU A 143 -22.76 -14.91 4.61
N GLU A 144 -22.97 -15.03 5.92
CA GLU A 144 -24.04 -15.84 6.49
C GLU A 144 -25.43 -15.34 6.09
N ASP A 145 -25.67 -14.03 6.22
CA ASP A 145 -26.92 -13.36 5.84
C ASP A 145 -27.26 -13.54 4.35
N SER A 146 -26.23 -13.57 3.48
CA SER A 146 -26.39 -13.80 2.04
C SER A 146 -26.48 -15.28 1.65
N GLY A 147 -26.25 -16.19 2.61
CA GLY A 147 -26.29 -17.65 2.40
C GLY A 147 -25.02 -18.24 1.83
N HIS A 148 -23.91 -17.47 1.79
CA HIS A 148 -22.66 -17.84 1.12
C HIS A 148 -21.50 -18.14 2.08
N LEU A 149 -21.74 -18.21 3.40
CA LEU A 149 -20.66 -18.47 4.37
C LEU A 149 -19.91 -19.79 4.14
N HIS A 150 -20.61 -20.82 3.69
CA HIS A 150 -20.04 -22.18 3.56
C HIS A 150 -19.47 -22.48 2.16
N ASP A 151 -19.71 -21.62 1.19
CA ASP A 151 -19.20 -21.74 -0.18
C ASP A 151 -18.20 -20.64 -0.56
N THR A 152 -17.78 -19.82 0.42
CA THR A 152 -16.81 -18.73 0.24
C THR A 152 -15.46 -19.08 0.88
N ASP A 153 -14.41 -18.87 0.11
CA ASP A 153 -13.04 -18.82 0.63
C ASP A 153 -12.73 -17.40 1.12
N VAL A 154 -12.40 -17.26 2.40
CA VAL A 154 -11.99 -16.00 3.01
C VAL A 154 -10.48 -16.00 3.22
N ILE A 155 -9.80 -15.00 2.67
CA ILE A 155 -8.35 -14.87 2.73
C ILE A 155 -8.01 -13.52 3.34
N ILE A 156 -7.16 -13.52 4.36
CA ILE A 156 -6.68 -12.33 5.05
C ILE A 156 -5.19 -12.22 4.76
N VAL A 157 -4.79 -11.11 4.15
CA VAL A 157 -3.41 -10.80 3.80
C VAL A 157 -3.03 -9.43 4.32
N SER A 158 -1.75 -9.20 4.55
CA SER A 158 -1.20 -7.85 4.66
C SER A 158 -0.14 -7.63 3.59
N ASP A 159 -0.03 -6.39 3.14
CA ASP A 159 0.89 -5.96 2.08
C ASP A 159 2.33 -5.83 2.56
N HIS A 160 2.55 -5.50 3.83
CA HIS A 160 3.87 -5.36 4.45
C HIS A 160 3.80 -5.49 5.99
N GLY A 161 4.97 -5.61 6.60
CA GLY A 161 5.18 -5.35 8.02
C GLY A 161 5.63 -3.91 8.25
N GLN A 162 5.90 -3.53 9.51
CA GLN A 162 6.41 -2.20 9.88
C GLN A 162 7.50 -2.28 10.94
N MET A 163 8.38 -1.29 10.96
CA MET A 163 9.42 -1.12 11.98
C MET A 163 9.41 0.29 12.55
N ASP A 164 9.77 0.41 13.82
CA ASP A 164 9.91 1.70 14.51
C ASP A 164 11.07 2.50 13.94
N LEU A 165 10.88 3.82 13.83
CA LEU A 165 11.88 4.77 13.35
C LEU A 165 12.56 5.52 14.49
N SER A 166 13.83 5.82 14.32
CA SER A 166 14.57 6.77 15.15
C SER A 166 14.77 8.12 14.46
N ARG A 167 14.87 8.13 13.14
CA ARG A 167 15.20 9.34 12.35
C ARG A 167 14.76 9.25 10.91
N VAL A 168 14.77 10.40 10.25
CA VAL A 168 14.56 10.57 8.80
C VAL A 168 15.79 11.24 8.21
N ILE A 169 16.30 10.71 7.09
CA ILE A 169 17.40 11.29 6.32
C ILE A 169 16.90 11.85 5.00
N LYS A 170 17.53 12.93 4.54
CA LYS A 170 17.31 13.60 3.26
C LYS A 170 18.53 13.49 2.36
N PRO A 171 18.69 12.44 1.55
CA PRO A 171 19.87 12.28 0.68
C PRO A 171 20.03 13.43 -0.31
N ASN A 172 18.94 14.05 -0.73
CA ASN A 172 18.95 15.18 -1.67
C ASN A 172 19.67 16.42 -1.12
N VAL A 173 19.81 16.58 0.19
CA VAL A 173 20.65 17.66 0.78
C VAL A 173 22.11 17.46 0.37
N PHE A 174 22.61 16.22 0.40
CA PHE A 174 23.99 15.91 -0.01
C PHE A 174 24.16 15.99 -1.52
N PHE A 175 23.13 15.70 -2.29
CA PHE A 175 23.10 15.92 -3.73
C PHE A 175 23.16 17.42 -4.08
N ALA A 176 22.47 18.28 -3.33
CA ALA A 176 22.56 19.73 -3.48
C ALA A 176 23.97 20.22 -3.14
N ASP A 177 24.56 19.78 -2.02
CA ASP A 177 25.93 20.12 -1.63
C ASP A 177 26.97 19.68 -2.69
N ALA A 178 26.72 18.56 -3.36
CA ALA A 178 27.56 18.06 -4.44
C ALA A 178 27.28 18.72 -5.82
N GLY A 179 26.30 19.63 -5.90
CA GLY A 179 25.90 20.27 -7.16
C GLY A 179 25.19 19.33 -8.14
N LEU A 180 24.55 18.26 -7.62
CA LEU A 180 23.68 17.34 -8.38
C LEU A 180 22.22 17.80 -8.36
N ILE A 181 21.86 18.68 -7.43
CA ILE A 181 20.58 19.37 -7.35
C ILE A 181 20.86 20.88 -7.33
N GLN A 182 20.12 21.63 -8.10
CA GLN A 182 20.17 23.11 -8.16
C GLN A 182 18.90 23.69 -7.56
N VAL A 183 19.06 24.60 -6.61
CA VAL A 183 17.97 25.33 -5.97
C VAL A 183 18.08 26.83 -6.27
N ASP A 184 16.97 27.54 -6.27
CA ASP A 184 16.95 28.98 -6.37
C ASP A 184 17.23 29.65 -5.01
N GLU A 185 17.25 30.99 -4.98
CA GLU A 185 17.47 31.78 -3.79
C GLU A 185 16.38 31.63 -2.71
N ASN A 186 15.21 31.11 -3.09
CA ASN A 186 14.11 30.79 -2.19
C ASN A 186 14.10 29.32 -1.74
N GLY A 187 15.10 28.52 -2.19
CA GLY A 187 15.19 27.10 -1.89
C GLY A 187 14.29 26.18 -2.73
N ASN A 188 13.68 26.69 -3.80
CA ASN A 188 12.88 25.88 -4.71
C ASN A 188 13.78 25.09 -5.67
N LEU A 189 13.38 23.88 -6.01
CA LEU A 189 14.05 23.06 -7.01
C LEU A 189 14.01 23.74 -8.38
N ARG A 190 15.19 23.99 -8.98
CA ARG A 190 15.32 24.52 -10.36
C ARG A 190 15.65 23.42 -11.35
N ASP A 191 16.62 22.61 -11.02
CA ASP A 191 17.09 21.52 -11.87
C ASP A 191 17.81 20.46 -11.04
N TRP A 192 18.01 19.29 -11.63
CA TRP A 192 18.71 18.18 -10.99
C TRP A 192 19.41 17.30 -12.02
N THR A 193 20.52 16.71 -11.64
CA THR A 193 21.24 15.68 -12.35
C THR A 193 20.96 14.31 -11.75
N ALA A 194 20.94 14.23 -10.41
CA ALA A 194 20.51 13.07 -9.65
C ALA A 194 19.47 13.48 -8.59
N PHE A 195 18.46 12.64 -8.36
CA PHE A 195 17.39 12.92 -7.41
C PHE A 195 16.98 11.63 -6.68
N CYS A 196 16.87 11.73 -5.35
CA CYS A 196 16.47 10.63 -4.49
C CYS A 196 14.98 10.76 -4.16
N CYS A 197 14.20 9.74 -4.52
CA CYS A 197 12.79 9.60 -4.16
C CYS A 197 12.66 8.59 -3.01
N SER A 198 11.97 9.00 -1.95
CA SER A 198 11.67 8.14 -0.81
C SER A 198 10.68 7.04 -1.18
N ASN A 199 10.94 5.86 -0.68
CA ASN A 199 9.98 4.76 -0.54
C ASN A 199 9.97 4.31 0.93
N ALA A 200 9.84 5.29 1.84
CA ALA A 200 9.92 5.17 3.28
C ALA A 200 11.26 4.60 3.76
N MET A 201 11.39 3.32 4.13
CA MET A 201 12.64 2.72 4.63
C MET A 201 13.60 2.27 3.52
N SER A 202 13.28 2.49 2.27
CA SER A 202 14.19 2.46 1.14
C SER A 202 14.10 3.74 0.33
N ALA A 203 15.01 3.97 -0.60
CA ALA A 203 14.92 5.11 -1.50
C ALA A 203 15.50 4.77 -2.87
N MET A 204 14.85 5.26 -3.91
CA MET A 204 15.28 5.10 -5.29
C MET A 204 15.97 6.36 -5.78
N VAL A 205 17.14 6.22 -6.37
CA VAL A 205 17.91 7.34 -6.92
C VAL A 205 17.84 7.32 -8.43
N TYR A 206 17.35 8.39 -8.99
CA TYR A 206 17.19 8.59 -10.43
C TYR A 206 18.28 9.52 -10.95
N LEU A 207 18.81 9.21 -12.14
CA LEU A 207 19.63 10.11 -12.93
C LEU A 207 18.79 10.70 -14.05
N LYS A 208 18.93 11.99 -14.30
CA LYS A 208 18.22 12.68 -15.40
C LYS A 208 18.62 12.11 -16.76
N ASP A 209 19.90 11.78 -16.91
CA ASP A 209 20.46 11.04 -18.03
C ASP A 209 21.20 9.80 -17.50
N PRO A 210 20.56 8.64 -17.44
CA PRO A 210 21.19 7.40 -16.96
C PRO A 210 22.39 6.92 -17.83
N ALA A 211 22.50 7.41 -19.07
CA ALA A 211 23.60 7.06 -19.97
C ALA A 211 24.86 7.93 -19.74
N ASN A 212 24.75 9.02 -18.98
CA ASN A 212 25.88 9.87 -18.65
C ASN A 212 26.78 9.22 -17.58
N VAL A 213 27.90 8.67 -18.03
CA VAL A 213 28.86 7.95 -17.16
C VAL A 213 29.46 8.85 -16.07
N GLN A 214 29.63 10.15 -16.34
CA GLN A 214 30.22 11.10 -15.38
C GLN A 214 29.22 11.39 -14.26
N ASP A 215 27.95 11.61 -14.58
CA ASP A 215 26.89 11.85 -13.61
C ASP A 215 26.62 10.60 -12.76
N TYR A 216 26.63 9.44 -13.40
CA TYR A 216 26.55 8.15 -12.70
C TYR A 216 27.68 8.01 -11.68
N ALA A 217 28.94 8.16 -12.12
CA ALA A 217 30.11 8.00 -11.26
C ALA A 217 30.12 9.02 -10.10
N LYS A 218 29.76 10.28 -10.39
CA LYS A 218 29.67 11.34 -9.36
C LYS A 218 28.60 11.03 -8.33
N THR A 219 27.41 10.62 -8.76
CA THR A 219 26.30 10.27 -7.87
C THR A 219 26.66 9.07 -7.00
N TYR A 220 27.22 8.01 -7.63
CA TYR A 220 27.63 6.82 -6.90
C TYR A 220 28.72 7.13 -5.86
N ALA A 221 29.69 7.99 -6.18
CA ALA A 221 30.73 8.41 -5.24
C ALA A 221 30.17 9.15 -4.02
N VAL A 222 29.17 10.02 -4.20
CA VAL A 222 28.46 10.68 -3.08
C VAL A 222 27.77 9.64 -2.19
N LEU A 223 27.02 8.71 -2.77
CA LEU A 223 26.30 7.67 -2.04
C LEU A 223 27.24 6.73 -1.30
N GLN A 224 28.33 6.29 -1.94
CA GLN A 224 29.35 5.43 -1.33
C GLN A 224 30.05 6.14 -0.16
N LYS A 225 30.34 7.42 -0.28
CA LYS A 225 30.88 8.21 0.81
C LYS A 225 29.92 8.26 2.00
N MET A 226 28.64 8.53 1.77
CA MET A 226 27.62 8.53 2.81
C MET A 226 27.51 7.16 3.49
N ALA A 227 27.48 6.07 2.71
CA ALA A 227 27.44 4.72 3.24
C ALA A 227 28.67 4.39 4.09
N ALA A 228 29.87 4.76 3.64
CA ALA A 228 31.13 4.51 4.33
C ALA A 228 31.24 5.31 5.67
N GLU A 229 30.65 6.48 5.74
CA GLU A 229 30.58 7.26 7.00
C GLU A 229 29.72 6.59 8.08
N GLY A 230 28.75 5.73 7.68
CA GLY A 230 27.97 4.87 8.58
C GLY A 230 26.99 5.59 9.51
N ILE A 231 26.77 6.89 9.34
CA ILE A 231 25.94 7.71 10.24
C ILE A 231 24.60 8.13 9.64
N TYR A 232 24.39 7.86 8.35
CA TYR A 232 23.21 8.33 7.61
C TYR A 232 22.08 7.29 7.48
N GLY A 233 22.19 6.17 8.22
CA GLY A 233 21.11 5.21 8.31
C GLY A 233 21.02 4.23 7.16
N PHE A 234 22.05 4.11 6.35
CA PHE A 234 22.22 3.07 5.35
C PHE A 234 23.70 2.74 5.15
N THR A 235 23.99 1.51 4.84
CA THR A 235 25.36 1.01 4.55
C THR A 235 25.46 0.40 3.17
N THR A 236 24.32 0.13 2.53
CA THR A 236 24.26 -0.52 1.23
C THR A 236 23.64 0.42 0.21
N VAL A 237 24.31 0.50 -0.94
CA VAL A 237 23.84 1.20 -2.14
C VAL A 237 23.81 0.14 -3.24
N TYR A 238 22.62 -0.29 -3.60
CA TYR A 238 22.43 -1.24 -4.69
C TYR A 238 22.42 -0.51 -6.04
N THR A 239 23.12 -1.07 -7.00
CA THR A 239 23.03 -0.67 -8.41
C THR A 239 21.77 -1.25 -9.05
N LYS A 240 21.35 -0.72 -10.20
CA LYS A 240 20.23 -1.24 -10.98
C LYS A 240 20.35 -2.73 -11.31
N ASP A 241 21.57 -3.20 -11.67
CA ASP A 241 21.78 -4.61 -12.01
C ASP A 241 21.63 -5.52 -10.79
N GLU A 242 22.09 -5.08 -9.61
CA GLU A 242 21.94 -5.82 -8.36
C GLU A 242 20.45 -5.92 -7.96
N THR A 243 19.71 -4.82 -8.03
CA THR A 243 18.28 -4.84 -7.69
C THR A 243 17.47 -5.67 -8.68
N LYS A 244 17.82 -5.63 -9.96
CA LYS A 244 17.19 -6.46 -10.98
C LYS A 244 17.40 -7.96 -10.72
N ALA A 245 18.59 -8.35 -10.28
CA ALA A 245 18.87 -9.72 -9.86
C ALA A 245 18.06 -10.16 -8.63
N MET A 246 17.62 -9.18 -7.79
CA MET A 246 16.74 -9.40 -6.63
C MET A 246 15.25 -9.34 -7.00
N GLY A 247 14.88 -9.10 -8.25
CA GLY A 247 13.50 -9.00 -8.70
C GLY A 247 12.91 -7.58 -8.72
N LEU A 248 13.71 -6.54 -8.40
CA LEU A 248 13.30 -5.15 -8.45
C LEU A 248 13.91 -4.45 -9.68
N ASP A 249 13.10 -4.19 -10.70
CA ASP A 249 13.48 -3.45 -11.92
C ASP A 249 12.68 -2.14 -12.03
N GLY A 250 13.25 -1.12 -12.64
CA GLY A 250 12.63 0.19 -12.84
C GLY A 250 13.58 1.20 -13.48
N ASP A 251 13.17 2.45 -13.58
CA ASP A 251 13.97 3.52 -14.24
C ASP A 251 14.98 4.19 -13.30
N PHE A 252 15.11 3.73 -12.05
CA PHE A 252 16.12 4.20 -11.11
C PHE A 252 17.52 3.67 -11.46
N SER A 253 18.56 4.35 -10.95
CA SER A 253 19.97 3.97 -11.13
C SER A 253 20.56 3.29 -9.89
N PHE A 254 20.07 3.67 -8.69
CA PHE A 254 20.51 3.11 -7.41
C PHE A 254 19.33 2.96 -6.45
N VAL A 255 19.47 2.04 -5.50
CA VAL A 255 18.54 1.89 -4.37
C VAL A 255 19.34 1.95 -3.07
N LEU A 256 18.85 2.74 -2.13
CA LEU A 256 19.35 2.83 -0.76
C LEU A 256 18.47 1.98 0.15
N GLU A 257 19.08 1.18 0.98
CA GLU A 257 18.40 0.31 1.92
C GLU A 257 18.70 0.71 3.36
N THR A 258 17.66 0.84 4.18
CA THR A 258 17.74 1.27 5.59
C THR A 258 18.64 0.40 6.46
N ASP A 259 19.15 0.99 7.55
CA ASP A 259 19.77 0.28 8.68
C ASP A 259 18.75 -0.42 9.60
N GLY A 260 17.44 -0.27 9.33
CA GLY A 260 16.33 -0.79 10.14
C GLY A 260 15.71 0.24 11.10
N TYR A 261 16.26 1.46 11.17
CA TYR A 261 15.81 2.53 12.07
C TYR A 261 15.65 3.88 11.39
N THR A 262 15.94 3.95 10.10
CA THR A 262 15.97 5.19 9.32
C THR A 262 14.99 5.12 8.16
N SER A 263 14.17 6.16 8.03
CA SER A 263 13.38 6.42 6.82
C SER A 263 14.06 7.48 5.95
N PHE A 264 13.78 7.46 4.67
CA PHE A 264 14.27 8.43 3.71
C PHE A 264 13.22 9.49 3.39
N SER A 265 13.65 10.70 3.08
CA SER A 265 12.77 11.77 2.60
C SER A 265 13.20 12.24 1.21
N THR A 266 12.23 12.63 0.42
CA THR A 266 12.43 13.21 -0.92
C THR A 266 12.86 14.67 -0.87
N ASP A 267 12.78 15.32 0.30
CA ASP A 267 13.14 16.73 0.47
C ASP A 267 14.63 17.00 0.26
N TRP A 268 14.96 18.25 -0.12
CA TRP A 268 16.34 18.71 -0.33
C TRP A 268 16.74 19.87 0.61
N ASN A 269 15.87 20.32 1.49
CA ASN A 269 16.15 21.39 2.47
C ASN A 269 16.75 20.83 3.76
N ARG A 270 17.64 21.64 4.39
CA ARG A 270 18.24 21.30 5.69
C ARG A 270 17.21 21.38 6.83
N PRO A 271 17.38 20.60 7.91
CA PRO A 271 18.52 19.72 8.19
C PRO A 271 18.49 18.44 7.37
N ALA A 272 19.66 17.84 7.09
CA ALA A 272 19.79 16.58 6.34
C ALA A 272 19.29 15.37 7.12
N VAL A 273 19.33 15.44 8.44
CA VAL A 273 18.82 14.42 9.37
C VAL A 273 17.86 15.09 10.33
N ARG A 274 16.71 14.50 10.56
CA ARG A 274 15.73 14.96 11.55
C ARG A 274 15.13 13.79 12.32
N PRO A 275 14.58 14.00 13.55
CA PRO A 275 13.75 12.98 14.19
C PRO A 275 12.50 12.68 13.33
N PHE A 276 11.84 11.56 13.62
CA PHE A 276 10.51 11.28 13.08
C PHE A 276 9.48 12.32 13.54
N ASP A 277 8.36 12.42 12.83
CA ASP A 277 7.26 13.34 13.16
C ASP A 277 5.96 12.54 13.24
N ARG A 278 5.37 12.46 14.41
CA ARG A 278 4.10 11.74 14.66
C ARG A 278 2.91 12.27 13.86
N ASN A 279 2.97 13.51 13.42
CA ASN A 279 1.91 14.14 12.63
C ASN A 279 2.11 13.95 11.11
N ASP A 280 3.22 13.34 10.70
CA ASP A 280 3.49 13.01 9.31
C ASP A 280 3.33 11.50 9.11
N PHE A 281 2.23 11.06 8.47
CA PHE A 281 1.98 9.64 8.23
C PHE A 281 3.10 8.94 7.44
N ARG A 282 3.88 9.67 6.64
CA ARG A 282 5.00 9.13 5.85
C ARG A 282 6.26 8.91 6.67
N TYR A 283 6.44 9.68 7.75
CA TYR A 283 7.66 9.76 8.54
C TYR A 283 7.34 9.74 10.04
N GLY A 284 6.27 9.03 10.40
CA GLY A 284 5.78 8.89 11.76
C GLY A 284 6.66 7.99 12.63
N HIS A 285 6.06 7.42 13.65
CA HIS A 285 6.77 6.61 14.65
C HIS A 285 7.30 5.28 14.07
N ALA A 286 6.55 4.67 13.16
CA ALA A 286 6.94 3.47 12.43
C ALA A 286 6.62 3.62 10.95
N THR A 287 7.28 2.83 10.11
CA THR A 287 7.00 2.76 8.67
C THR A 287 7.51 1.44 8.08
N HIS A 288 7.41 1.31 6.77
CA HIS A 288 7.65 0.10 5.99
C HIS A 288 8.58 0.38 4.79
N GLY A 289 8.71 -0.55 3.83
CA GLY A 289 9.49 -0.37 2.61
C GLY A 289 10.95 -0.82 2.74
N TYR A 290 11.24 -1.74 3.66
CA TYR A 290 12.55 -2.39 3.86
C TYR A 290 12.61 -3.75 3.16
N LEU A 291 13.82 -4.29 2.98
CA LEU A 291 14.00 -5.65 2.47
C LEU A 291 13.38 -6.68 3.42
N PRO A 292 12.71 -7.72 2.89
CA PRO A 292 11.92 -8.68 3.68
C PRO A 292 12.67 -9.30 4.87
N GLU A 293 13.96 -9.56 4.74
CA GLU A 293 14.78 -10.17 5.80
C GLU A 293 15.10 -9.24 6.98
N LYS A 294 14.79 -7.93 6.87
CA LYS A 294 15.14 -6.95 7.90
C LYS A 294 14.09 -6.77 8.98
N GLY A 295 12.86 -7.11 8.71
CA GLY A 295 11.77 -6.82 9.64
C GLY A 295 10.61 -7.80 9.59
N PRO A 296 9.51 -7.47 10.27
CA PRO A 296 8.32 -8.31 10.28
C PRO A 296 7.78 -8.57 8.88
N GLN A 297 7.41 -9.83 8.65
CA GLN A 297 6.84 -10.28 7.39
C GLN A 297 5.32 -10.02 7.36
N PRO A 298 4.72 -9.84 6.17
CA PRO A 298 3.28 -9.79 6.01
C PRO A 298 2.61 -11.10 6.39
N THR A 299 1.32 -11.03 6.71
CA THR A 299 0.52 -12.16 7.17
C THR A 299 -0.28 -12.73 6.01
N PHE A 300 -0.41 -14.07 5.97
CA PHE A 300 -1.36 -14.80 5.13
C PHE A 300 -2.16 -15.78 5.98
N MET A 301 -3.48 -15.64 6.00
CA MET A 301 -4.41 -16.59 6.64
C MET A 301 -5.56 -16.88 5.69
N ALA A 302 -6.02 -18.13 5.65
CA ALA A 302 -7.12 -18.50 4.78
C ALA A 302 -8.02 -19.56 5.43
N VAL A 303 -9.32 -19.44 5.17
CA VAL A 303 -10.34 -20.41 5.59
C VAL A 303 -11.41 -20.51 4.52
N GLY A 304 -11.92 -21.70 4.29
CA GLY A 304 -13.01 -21.93 3.35
C GLY A 304 -12.97 -23.34 2.73
N PRO A 305 -13.91 -23.64 1.84
CA PRO A 305 -14.08 -24.99 1.28
C PRO A 305 -12.89 -25.46 0.45
N SER A 306 -12.12 -24.56 -0.16
CA SER A 306 -10.96 -24.92 -1.00
C SER A 306 -9.69 -25.11 -0.22
N PHE A 307 -9.64 -24.70 1.05
CA PHE A 307 -8.43 -24.79 1.88
C PHE A 307 -8.43 -26.04 2.74
N ARG A 308 -7.23 -26.60 2.94
CA ARG A 308 -6.99 -27.68 3.91
C ARG A 308 -6.96 -27.10 5.32
N GLU A 309 -7.52 -27.85 6.26
CA GLU A 309 -7.52 -27.47 7.67
C GLU A 309 -6.16 -27.76 8.34
N ASN A 310 -5.77 -26.90 9.28
CA ASN A 310 -4.57 -27.07 10.10
C ASN A 310 -3.27 -27.25 9.31
N VAL A 311 -3.14 -26.54 8.19
CA VAL A 311 -1.91 -26.51 7.39
C VAL A 311 -1.13 -25.22 7.66
N TRP A 312 0.17 -25.37 7.87
CA TRP A 312 1.11 -24.27 8.05
C TRP A 312 2.16 -24.29 6.96
N LEU A 313 2.55 -23.09 6.54
CA LEU A 313 3.75 -22.84 5.74
C LEU A 313 4.72 -22.06 6.59
N ASP A 314 5.99 -22.47 6.60
CA ASP A 314 7.05 -21.71 7.32
C ASP A 314 7.27 -20.34 6.66
N SER A 315 7.13 -20.27 5.35
CA SER A 315 7.16 -19.05 4.56
C SER A 315 6.49 -19.26 3.20
N ALA A 316 6.02 -18.14 2.61
CA ALA A 316 5.55 -18.07 1.23
C ALA A 316 6.01 -16.72 0.67
N ALA A 317 6.22 -16.64 -0.64
CA ALA A 317 6.49 -15.35 -1.27
C ALA A 317 5.17 -14.63 -1.58
N MET A 318 5.11 -13.32 -1.36
CA MET A 318 3.90 -12.53 -1.65
C MET A 318 3.47 -12.65 -3.13
N ILE A 319 4.43 -12.82 -4.04
CA ILE A 319 4.13 -13.06 -5.47
C ILE A 319 3.37 -14.38 -5.72
N ASP A 320 3.30 -15.30 -4.74
CA ASP A 320 2.56 -16.56 -4.82
C ASP A 320 1.06 -16.38 -4.54
N GLU A 321 0.64 -15.23 -4.00
CA GLU A 321 -0.77 -14.94 -3.65
C GLU A 321 -1.66 -14.84 -4.89
N ALA A 322 -1.30 -13.99 -5.84
CA ALA A 322 -2.10 -13.78 -7.06
C ALA A 322 -2.32 -15.07 -7.88
N PRO A 323 -1.30 -15.90 -8.18
CA PRO A 323 -1.53 -17.18 -8.83
C PRO A 323 -2.35 -18.16 -7.99
N THR A 324 -2.28 -18.07 -6.64
CA THR A 324 -3.14 -18.88 -5.76
C THR A 324 -4.61 -18.45 -5.87
N PHE A 325 -4.89 -17.15 -5.85
CA PHE A 325 -6.25 -16.61 -6.04
C PHE A 325 -6.81 -16.95 -7.43
N ALA A 326 -5.97 -16.84 -8.46
CA ALA A 326 -6.35 -17.23 -9.81
C ALA A 326 -6.69 -18.73 -9.91
N ALA A 327 -5.95 -19.60 -9.23
CA ALA A 327 -6.23 -21.04 -9.19
C ALA A 327 -7.55 -21.35 -8.48
N LEU A 328 -7.87 -20.66 -7.37
CA LEU A 328 -9.16 -20.79 -6.67
C LEU A 328 -10.34 -20.41 -7.58
N LEU A 329 -10.16 -19.38 -8.41
CA LEU A 329 -11.15 -18.92 -9.38
C LEU A 329 -11.16 -19.77 -10.68
N GLY A 330 -10.26 -20.76 -10.83
CA GLY A 330 -10.13 -21.52 -12.06
C GLY A 330 -9.66 -20.70 -13.28
N VAL A 331 -8.95 -19.59 -13.05
CA VAL A 331 -8.50 -18.65 -14.08
C VAL A 331 -7.00 -18.80 -14.30
N PRO A 332 -6.52 -18.95 -15.54
CA PRO A 332 -5.09 -18.98 -15.81
C PRO A 332 -4.45 -17.59 -15.60
N LEU A 333 -3.28 -17.58 -14.93
CA LEU A 333 -2.45 -16.37 -14.76
C LEU A 333 -1.02 -16.64 -15.26
N PRO A 334 -0.80 -16.82 -16.57
CA PRO A 334 0.47 -17.29 -17.12
C PRO A 334 1.63 -16.28 -17.01
N ALA A 335 1.33 -15.01 -16.75
CA ALA A 335 2.33 -13.95 -16.60
C ALA A 335 2.77 -13.72 -15.14
N ALA A 336 2.30 -14.53 -14.18
CA ALA A 336 2.72 -14.42 -12.79
C ALA A 336 4.13 -15.00 -12.61
N ASP A 337 4.98 -14.27 -11.87
CA ASP A 337 6.32 -14.74 -11.49
C ASP A 337 6.26 -15.75 -10.33
N GLY A 338 5.19 -15.72 -9.54
CA GLY A 338 4.95 -16.63 -8.42
C GLY A 338 4.31 -17.95 -8.84
N LYS A 339 4.09 -18.83 -7.86
CA LYS A 339 3.50 -20.14 -8.03
C LYS A 339 2.31 -20.33 -7.07
N VAL A 340 1.39 -21.20 -7.44
CA VAL A 340 0.24 -21.57 -6.60
C VAL A 340 0.72 -22.25 -5.31
N LEU A 341 0.20 -21.84 -4.17
CA LEU A 341 0.46 -22.40 -2.85
C LEU A 341 -0.32 -23.74 -2.67
N GLN A 342 -0.02 -24.72 -3.52
CA GLN A 342 -0.72 -26.01 -3.62
C GLN A 342 -0.84 -26.76 -2.29
N LYS A 343 0.13 -26.58 -1.38
CA LYS A 343 0.12 -27.24 -0.06
C LYS A 343 -1.09 -26.82 0.79
N LEU A 344 -1.60 -25.60 0.57
CA LEU A 344 -2.77 -25.06 1.28
C LEU A 344 -4.10 -25.55 0.70
N LEU A 345 -4.14 -25.95 -0.58
CA LEU A 345 -5.37 -26.27 -1.30
C LEU A 345 -5.74 -27.74 -1.18
N ARG A 346 -7.06 -28.02 -1.19
CA ARG A 346 -7.62 -29.41 -1.18
C ARG A 346 -7.42 -30.12 -2.49
#